data_ad6565b2dcb530b89160fe59c83a5d16
#
_entry.id   ad6565b2dcb530b89160fe59c83a5d16
#
_cell.length_a   1.000
_cell.length_b   1.000
_cell.length_c   1.000
_cell.angle_alpha   90.00
_cell.angle_beta   90.00
_cell.angle_gamma   90.00
#
_symmetry.space_group_name_H-M   'P 1'
#
loop_
_entity.id
_entity.type
_entity.pdbx_description
1 polymer ?
#
loop_
_entity_poly.entity_id
_entity_poly.type
_entity_poly.pdbx_seq_one_letter_code
_entity_poly.pdbx_strand_id
1 'polypeptide(L)'
;SGGELPGIILKCHKKLKAGRWMVLNTVTLNSGPQAYSILEKLGYEVEGLQVNISVCKSVGKSQLWQARNPVTIVSARKGDKIDGAR
;
A
#
# COMPACT_ATOMS: atom_id res chain seq x y z
N SER A 1 -9.49 3.98 8.06
CA SER A 1 -9.48 2.85 8.94
C SER A 1 -9.37 1.55 8.17
N GLY A 2 -8.90 0.50 8.84
CA GLY A 2 -8.72 -0.80 8.22
C GLY A 2 -10.03 -1.41 7.70
N GLY A 3 -11.15 -1.08 8.33
CA GLY A 3 -12.45 -1.62 7.94
C GLY A 3 -12.97 -1.07 6.61
N GLU A 4 -12.48 0.09 6.21
CA GLU A 4 -12.91 0.72 4.97
C GLU A 4 -12.05 0.35 3.77
N LEU A 5 -10.86 -0.15 4.03
CA LEU A 5 -9.87 -0.40 2.99
C LEU A 5 -10.36 -1.37 1.91
N PRO A 6 -10.96 -2.52 2.26
CA PRO A 6 -11.45 -3.43 1.23
C PRO A 6 -12.47 -2.79 0.30
N GLY A 7 -13.38 -1.99 0.86
CA GLY A 7 -14.39 -1.30 0.06
C GLY A 7 -13.79 -0.28 -0.90
N ILE A 8 -12.78 0.45 -0.44
CA ILE A 8 -12.09 1.43 -1.27
C ILE A 8 -11.39 0.74 -2.43
N ILE A 9 -10.68 -0.35 -2.13
CA ILE A 9 -9.97 -1.10 -3.17
C ILE A 9 -10.94 -1.64 -4.20
N LEU A 10 -12.08 -2.20 -3.76
CA LEU A 10 -13.06 -2.74 -4.69
C LEU A 10 -13.68 -1.66 -5.57
N LYS A 11 -13.94 -0.48 -5.03
CA LYS A 11 -14.46 0.63 -5.83
C LYS A 11 -13.45 1.05 -6.90
N CYS A 12 -12.19 1.17 -6.54
CA CYS A 12 -11.15 1.50 -7.48
C CYS A 12 -10.97 0.40 -8.53
N HIS A 13 -11.03 -0.84 -8.09
CA HIS A 13 -10.89 -1.99 -8.97
C HIS A 13 -11.96 -1.98 -10.08
N LYS A 14 -13.20 -1.65 -9.74
CA LYS A 14 -14.28 -1.62 -10.72
C LYS A 14 -14.06 -0.57 -11.79
N LYS A 15 -13.43 0.56 -11.42
CA LYS A 15 -13.23 1.68 -12.34
C LYS A 15 -11.90 1.61 -13.09
N LEU A 16 -10.96 0.86 -12.57
CA LEU A 16 -9.62 0.79 -13.14
C LEU A 16 -9.63 -0.11 -14.38
N LYS A 17 -9.05 0.39 -15.45
CA LYS A 17 -8.92 -0.39 -16.68
C LYS A 17 -7.77 -1.39 -16.58
N ALA A 18 -7.89 -2.50 -17.28
CA ALA A 18 -6.83 -3.48 -17.36
C ALA A 18 -5.52 -2.84 -17.80
N GLY A 19 -4.43 -3.30 -17.23
CA GLY A 19 -3.09 -2.78 -17.52
C GLY A 19 -2.72 -1.52 -16.76
N ARG A 20 -3.66 -0.91 -16.06
CA ARG A 20 -3.41 0.31 -15.29
C ARG A 20 -2.97 -0.02 -13.88
N TRP A 21 -2.46 1.00 -13.20
CA TRP A 21 -1.88 0.87 -11.88
C TRP A 21 -2.75 1.44 -10.79
N MET A 22 -2.73 0.78 -9.65
CA MET A 22 -3.29 1.30 -8.41
C MET A 22 -2.15 1.41 -7.40
N VAL A 23 -2.04 2.56 -6.75
CA VAL A 23 -1.00 2.80 -5.74
C VAL A 23 -1.65 3.26 -4.46
N LEU A 24 -1.29 2.61 -3.36
CA LEU A 24 -1.81 2.94 -2.05
C LEU A 24 -0.66 3.22 -1.09
N ASN A 25 -0.77 4.30 -0.35
CA ASN A 25 0.14 4.60 0.75
C ASN A 25 -0.56 4.26 2.05
N THR A 26 0.08 3.48 2.89
CA THR A 26 -0.50 3.09 4.17
C THR A 26 0.50 3.33 5.29
N VAL A 27 0.00 3.74 6.44
CA VAL A 27 0.85 4.02 7.61
C VAL A 27 0.56 3.09 8.78
N THR A 28 -0.53 2.35 8.73
CA THR A 28 -0.86 1.40 9.80
C THR A 28 -0.21 0.05 9.54
N LEU A 29 0.08 -0.67 10.62
CA LEU A 29 0.79 -1.94 10.51
C LEU A 29 0.06 -2.97 9.65
N ASN A 30 -1.26 -2.97 9.68
CA ASN A 30 -2.04 -4.00 9.00
C ASN A 30 -2.52 -3.61 7.61
N SER A 31 -2.59 -2.31 7.31
CA SER A 31 -3.18 -1.85 6.05
C SER A 31 -2.37 -2.24 4.83
N GLY A 32 -1.05 -2.16 4.92
CA GLY A 32 -0.18 -2.54 3.80
C GLY A 32 -0.34 -4.01 3.42
N PRO A 33 -0.12 -4.94 4.38
CA PRO A 33 -0.32 -6.37 4.10
C PRO A 33 -1.73 -6.71 3.67
N GLN A 34 -2.73 -6.04 4.25
CA GLN A 34 -4.12 -6.26 3.87
C GLN A 34 -4.37 -5.85 2.43
N ALA A 35 -3.92 -4.66 2.03
CA ALA A 35 -4.06 -4.19 0.66
C ALA A 35 -3.35 -5.12 -0.32
N TYR A 36 -2.13 -5.52 0.02
CA TYR A 36 -1.35 -6.44 -0.78
C TYR A 36 -2.13 -7.74 -1.04
N SER A 37 -2.65 -8.32 0.02
CA SER A 37 -3.37 -9.59 -0.06
C SER A 37 -4.65 -9.47 -0.90
N ILE A 38 -5.41 -8.40 -0.71
CA ILE A 38 -6.64 -8.18 -1.46
C ILE A 38 -6.35 -8.06 -2.95
N LEU A 39 -5.35 -7.24 -3.29
CA LEU A 39 -5.01 -7.01 -4.69
C LEU A 39 -4.47 -8.27 -5.36
N GLU A 40 -3.69 -9.06 -4.62
CA GLU A 40 -3.20 -10.33 -5.13
C GLU A 40 -4.35 -11.28 -5.46
N LYS A 41 -5.34 -11.35 -4.56
CA LYS A 41 -6.51 -12.19 -4.79
C LYS A 41 -7.36 -11.73 -5.95
N LEU A 42 -7.33 -10.43 -6.26
CA LEU A 42 -8.04 -9.89 -7.41
C LEU A 42 -7.27 -10.07 -8.72
N GLY A 43 -6.10 -10.68 -8.68
CA GLY A 43 -5.31 -10.99 -9.87
C GLY A 43 -4.35 -9.90 -10.30
N TYR A 44 -4.08 -8.93 -9.44
CA TYR A 44 -3.09 -7.89 -9.73
C TYR A 44 -1.68 -8.42 -9.56
N GLU A 45 -0.76 -7.85 -10.32
CA GLU A 45 0.66 -7.94 -10.00
C GLU A 45 0.95 -6.90 -8.94
N VAL A 46 1.43 -7.34 -7.77
CA VAL A 46 1.55 -6.46 -6.61
C VAL A 46 3.00 -6.37 -6.15
N GLU A 47 3.41 -5.17 -5.79
CA GLU A 47 4.70 -4.91 -5.19
C GLU A 47 4.50 -4.03 -3.96
N GLY A 48 5.18 -4.40 -2.88
CA GLY A 48 5.17 -3.60 -1.65
C GLY A 48 6.52 -2.99 -1.39
N LEU A 49 6.53 -1.73 -1.00
CA LEU A 49 7.73 -1.01 -0.60
C LEU A 49 7.51 -0.41 0.77
N GLN A 50 8.44 -0.64 1.67
CA GLN A 50 8.38 -0.03 3.00
C GLN A 50 9.46 1.03 3.13
N VAL A 51 9.05 2.20 3.59
CA VAL A 51 9.98 3.31 3.82
C VAL A 51 10.04 3.58 5.31
N ASN A 52 11.23 3.50 5.88
CA ASN A 52 11.47 3.78 7.29
C ASN A 52 12.20 5.10 7.41
N ILE A 53 11.66 6.00 8.23
CA ILE A 53 12.19 7.35 8.39
C ILE A 53 12.45 7.61 9.86
N SER A 54 13.62 8.16 10.17
CA SER A 54 13.92 8.69 11.48
C SER A 54 14.28 10.17 11.34
N VAL A 55 13.81 10.96 12.29
CA VAL A 55 14.05 12.40 12.29
C VAL A 55 14.97 12.73 13.47
N CYS A 56 16.00 13.49 13.20
CA CYS A 56 16.92 13.98 14.25
C CYS A 56 16.39 15.29 14.81
N LYS A 57 16.25 15.36 16.12
CA LYS A 57 15.82 16.57 16.80
C LYS A 57 16.79 16.93 17.91
N SER A 58 17.02 18.22 18.08
CA SER A 58 17.81 18.72 19.19
C SER A 58 16.95 18.87 20.43
N VAL A 59 17.43 18.30 21.54
CA VAL A 59 16.76 18.40 22.84
C VAL A 59 17.82 18.84 23.82
N GLY A 60 17.76 20.12 24.25
CA GLY A 60 18.82 20.69 25.07
C GLY A 60 20.15 20.69 24.30
N LYS A 61 21.17 20.07 24.88
CA LYS A 61 22.50 19.95 24.25
C LYS A 61 22.66 18.64 23.48
N SER A 62 21.64 17.80 23.48
CA SER A 62 21.70 16.50 22.83
C SER A 62 20.91 16.48 21.54
N GLN A 63 21.26 15.56 20.67
CA GLN A 63 20.51 15.30 19.45
C GLN A 63 19.97 13.88 19.54
N LEU A 64 18.69 13.73 19.27
CA LEU A 64 18.01 12.46 19.37
C LEU A 64 17.36 12.08 18.05
N TRP A 65 17.44 10.81 17.74
CA TRP A 65 16.73 10.23 16.59
C TRP A 65 15.36 9.74 17.04
N GLN A 66 14.33 10.16 16.33
CA GLN A 66 12.97 9.70 16.56
C GLN A 66 12.50 8.95 15.35
N ALA A 67 12.16 7.68 15.55
CA ALA A 67 11.60 6.88 14.47
C ALA A 67 10.16 7.30 14.22
N ARG A 68 9.81 7.43 12.94
CA ARG A 68 8.44 7.63 12.51
C ARG A 68 7.83 6.29 12.16
N ASN A 69 6.51 6.24 12.11
CA ASN A 69 5.83 5.03 11.64
C ASN A 69 6.26 4.74 10.21
N PRO A 70 6.57 3.48 9.89
CA PRO A 70 6.89 3.13 8.52
C PRO A 70 5.71 3.42 7.59
N VAL A 71 6.03 3.83 6.38
CA VAL A 71 5.04 4.01 5.32
C VAL A 71 5.19 2.83 4.37
N THR A 72 4.09 2.14 4.11
CA THR A 72 4.07 1.07 3.13
C THR A 72 3.38 1.57 1.87
N ILE A 73 4.05 1.42 0.75
CA ILE A 73 3.51 1.78 -0.55
C ILE A 73 3.23 0.48 -1.28
N VAL A 74 1.96 0.26 -1.61
CA VAL A 74 1.54 -0.93 -2.35
C VAL A 74 1.21 -0.49 -3.76
N SER A 75 1.95 -1.01 -4.73
CA SER A 75 1.74 -0.72 -6.15
C SER A 75 1.23 -1.97 -6.82
N ALA A 76 0.16 -1.85 -7.58
CA ALA A 76 -0.48 -3.00 -8.19
C ALA A 76 -0.93 -2.68 -9.60
N ARG A 77 -0.59 -3.56 -10.52
CA ARG A 77 -1.01 -3.45 -11.92
C ARG A 77 -2.16 -4.41 -12.17
N LYS A 78 -3.26 -3.88 -12.66
CA LYS A 78 -4.43 -4.70 -12.96
C LYS A 78 -4.14 -5.61 -14.14
N GLY A 79 -4.43 -6.89 -14.00
CA GLY A 79 -4.24 -7.85 -15.07
C GLY A 79 -5.13 -7.56 -16.27
N ASP A 80 -4.76 -8.11 -17.40
CA ASP A 80 -5.57 -8.00 -18.61
C ASP A 80 -6.84 -8.82 -18.45
N LYS A 81 -7.86 -8.48 -19.23
CA LYS A 81 -9.12 -9.23 -19.17
C LYS A 81 -8.92 -10.70 -19.50
N ILE A 82 -7.99 -10.97 -20.41
CA ILE A 82 -7.69 -12.34 -20.82
C ILE A 82 -7.18 -13.15 -19.64
N ASP A 83 -6.62 -12.50 -18.67
CA ASP A 83 -6.09 -13.16 -17.49
C ASP A 83 -7.18 -13.82 -16.66
N GLY A 84 -8.40 -13.47 -16.89
CA GLY A 84 -9.50 -14.19 -16.27
C GLY A 84 -9.51 -15.66 -16.64
N ALA A 85 -8.80 -16.02 -17.68
CA ALA A 85 -8.66 -17.42 -18.09
C ALA A 85 -7.68 -18.20 -17.23
N ARG A 86 -6.93 -17.54 -16.42
CA ARG A 86 -5.96 -18.21 -15.55
C ARG A 86 -6.61 -18.93 -14.41
#